data_9b5001d9333a0c65f574b830269e5110
#
_entry.id   9b5001d9333a0c65f574b830269e5110
#
_cell.length_a   1.000
_cell.length_b   1.000
_cell.length_c   1.000
_cell.angle_alpha   90.00
_cell.angle_beta   90.00
_cell.angle_gamma   90.00
#
_symmetry.space_group_name_H-M   'P 1'
#
loop_
_entity.id
_entity.type
_entity.pdbx_description
1 polymer ?
#
loop_
_entity_poly.entity_id
_entity_poly.type
_entity_poly.pdbx_seq_one_letter_code
_entity_poly.pdbx_strand_id
1 'polypeptide(L)'
;RRLMAITAAQKAQIVTDFQRAKSDTGSPEVQVALITARIAYLTEHFKDNAKDHHSRRGLLRLVSRRRKLLDYLKSKDDAGYRALIQRLEIRK
;
A
#
# COMPACT_ATOMS: atom_id res chain seq x y z
N ARG A 1 -11.74 -6.69 -13.27
CA ARG A 1 -11.25 -8.00 -12.90
C ARG A 1 -10.70 -8.04 -11.49
N ARG A 2 -10.86 -9.14 -10.89
CA ARG A 2 -10.42 -9.30 -9.53
C ARG A 2 -8.91 -9.37 -9.37
N LEU A 3 -8.21 -9.57 -10.45
CA LEU A 3 -6.76 -9.64 -10.43
C LEU A 3 -6.10 -8.36 -9.92
N MET A 4 -6.83 -7.26 -10.00
CA MET A 4 -6.29 -5.95 -9.62
C MET A 4 -6.70 -5.52 -8.23
N ALA A 5 -7.41 -6.36 -7.51
CA ALA A 5 -7.99 -5.95 -6.24
C ALA A 5 -7.74 -6.95 -5.13
N ILE A 6 -7.60 -6.45 -3.93
CA ILE A 6 -7.58 -7.28 -2.75
C ILE A 6 -9.02 -7.47 -2.29
N THR A 7 -9.28 -8.52 -1.54
CA THR A 7 -10.63 -8.81 -1.10
C THR A 7 -11.08 -7.80 -0.05
N ALA A 8 -12.39 -7.71 0.13
CA ALA A 8 -12.95 -6.83 1.16
C ALA A 8 -12.47 -7.23 2.55
N ALA A 9 -12.33 -8.52 2.80
CA ALA A 9 -11.84 -9.01 4.09
C ALA A 9 -10.40 -8.57 4.32
N GLN A 10 -9.57 -8.66 3.29
CA GLN A 10 -8.18 -8.22 3.40
C GLN A 10 -8.08 -6.72 3.64
N LYS A 11 -8.91 -5.94 2.95
CA LYS A 11 -8.95 -4.50 3.16
C LYS A 11 -9.34 -4.16 4.60
N ALA A 12 -10.39 -4.82 5.09
CA ALA A 12 -10.86 -4.57 6.45
C ALA A 12 -9.79 -4.89 7.47
N GLN A 13 -9.07 -5.98 7.26
CA GLN A 13 -8.00 -6.36 8.17
C GLN A 13 -6.88 -5.34 8.17
N ILE A 14 -6.49 -4.86 7.00
CA ILE A 14 -5.44 -3.86 6.90
C ILE A 14 -5.85 -2.56 7.56
N VAL A 15 -7.08 -2.12 7.32
CA VAL A 15 -7.57 -0.91 7.96
C VAL A 15 -7.53 -1.06 9.49
N THR A 16 -8.00 -2.19 10.00
CA THR A 16 -8.01 -2.44 11.43
C THR A 16 -6.59 -2.42 12.00
N ASP A 17 -5.65 -3.04 11.29
CA ASP A 17 -4.28 -3.16 11.79
C ASP A 17 -3.53 -1.83 11.80
N PHE A 18 -3.86 -0.92 10.89
CA PHE A 18 -3.08 0.30 10.72
C PHE A 18 -3.81 1.57 11.08
N GLN A 19 -5.10 1.50 11.40
CA GLN A 19 -5.83 2.72 11.74
C GLN A 19 -5.34 3.28 13.06
N ARG A 20 -5.37 4.59 13.17
CA ARG A 20 -4.92 5.30 14.36
C ARG A 20 -6.03 5.41 15.39
N ALA A 21 -7.27 5.35 14.93
CA ALA A 21 -8.44 5.38 15.77
C ALA A 21 -9.49 4.51 15.10
N LYS A 22 -10.52 4.11 15.85
CA LYS A 22 -11.53 3.21 15.32
C LYS A 22 -12.19 3.69 14.03
N SER A 23 -12.37 4.98 13.88
CA SER A 23 -13.02 5.55 12.71
C SER A 23 -12.04 5.92 11.60
N ASP A 24 -10.76 5.67 11.82
CA ASP A 24 -9.74 6.08 10.85
C ASP A 24 -9.63 5.06 9.73
N THR A 25 -10.11 5.43 8.56
CA THR A 25 -9.99 4.59 7.37
C THR A 25 -9.22 5.27 6.26
N GLY A 26 -8.76 6.50 6.49
CA GLY A 26 -8.11 7.28 5.45
C GLY A 26 -6.80 7.93 5.83
N SER A 27 -6.21 7.58 6.96
CA SER A 27 -4.93 8.17 7.34
C SER A 27 -3.83 7.73 6.38
N PRO A 28 -2.74 8.49 6.31
CA PRO A 28 -1.61 8.08 5.46
C PRO A 28 -1.11 6.69 5.77
N GLU A 29 -1.09 6.31 7.05
CA GLU A 29 -0.64 4.97 7.44
C GLU A 29 -1.51 3.89 6.84
N VAL A 30 -2.83 4.05 6.94
CA VAL A 30 -3.76 3.07 6.37
C VAL A 30 -3.62 3.03 4.86
N GLN A 31 -3.52 4.20 4.21
CA GLN A 31 -3.39 4.25 2.77
C GLN A 31 -2.12 3.58 2.28
N VAL A 32 -1.00 3.82 2.97
CA VAL A 32 0.27 3.19 2.61
C VAL A 32 0.16 1.67 2.74
N ALA A 33 -0.47 1.20 3.81
CA ALA A 33 -0.64 -0.24 4.01
C ALA A 33 -1.49 -0.86 2.91
N LEU A 34 -2.59 -0.21 2.53
CA LEU A 34 -3.45 -0.71 1.46
C LEU A 34 -2.74 -0.73 0.12
N ILE A 35 -2.00 0.33 -0.18
CA ILE A 35 -1.25 0.41 -1.42
C ILE A 35 -0.17 -0.67 -1.46
N THR A 36 0.50 -0.88 -0.34
CA THR A 36 1.54 -1.90 -0.27
C THR A 36 0.96 -3.29 -0.55
N ALA A 37 -0.23 -3.58 -0.01
CA ALA A 37 -0.88 -4.86 -0.27
C ALA A 37 -1.22 -5.02 -1.76
N ARG A 38 -1.68 -3.94 -2.40
CA ARG A 38 -1.96 -3.99 -3.83
C ARG A 38 -0.71 -4.18 -4.66
N ILE A 39 0.37 -3.51 -4.27
CA ILE A 39 1.65 -3.66 -4.97
C ILE A 39 2.12 -5.11 -4.89
N ALA A 40 2.02 -5.71 -3.71
CA ALA A 40 2.41 -7.11 -3.55
C ALA A 40 1.56 -8.02 -4.43
N TYR A 41 0.27 -7.76 -4.48
CA TYR A 41 -0.64 -8.55 -5.30
C TYR A 41 -0.29 -8.46 -6.79
N LEU A 42 -0.03 -7.24 -7.27
CA LEU A 42 0.32 -7.03 -8.67
C LEU A 42 1.68 -7.61 -9.00
N THR A 43 2.63 -7.52 -8.07
CA THR A 43 3.94 -8.10 -8.28
C THR A 43 3.83 -9.61 -8.49
N GLU A 44 2.99 -10.24 -7.69
CA GLU A 44 2.76 -11.68 -7.84
C GLU A 44 2.07 -11.98 -9.17
N HIS A 45 1.13 -11.12 -9.57
CA HIS A 45 0.42 -11.26 -10.84
C HIS A 45 1.40 -11.27 -12.03
N PHE A 46 2.45 -10.44 -11.97
CA PHE A 46 3.38 -10.34 -13.08
C PHE A 46 4.28 -11.56 -13.26
N LYS A 47 4.32 -12.44 -12.29
CA LYS A 47 5.06 -13.69 -12.46
C LYS A 47 4.47 -14.52 -13.59
N ASP A 48 3.14 -14.45 -13.76
CA ASP A 48 2.44 -15.21 -14.78
C ASP A 48 1.97 -14.36 -15.95
N ASN A 49 1.99 -13.04 -15.79
CA ASN A 49 1.39 -12.12 -16.79
C ASN A 49 2.33 -10.95 -17.07
N ALA A 50 3.55 -11.25 -17.44
CA ALA A 50 4.59 -10.24 -17.62
C ALA A 50 4.25 -9.20 -18.68
N LYS A 51 3.36 -9.55 -19.63
CA LYS A 51 3.00 -8.64 -20.71
C LYS A 51 1.73 -7.84 -20.46
N ASP A 52 1.23 -7.86 -19.24
CA ASP A 52 0.04 -7.10 -18.91
C ASP A 52 0.43 -5.64 -18.66
N HIS A 53 0.38 -4.85 -19.71
CA HIS A 53 0.83 -3.46 -19.65
C HIS A 53 -0.09 -2.56 -18.84
N HIS A 54 -1.37 -2.86 -18.80
CA HIS A 54 -2.31 -2.09 -17.97
C HIS A 54 -2.00 -2.24 -16.49
N SER A 55 -1.78 -3.46 -16.06
CA SER A 55 -1.43 -3.71 -14.66
C SER A 55 -0.09 -3.10 -14.30
N ARG A 56 0.85 -3.11 -15.26
CA ARG A 56 2.15 -2.52 -15.03
C ARG A 56 2.06 -1.01 -14.81
N ARG A 57 1.23 -0.33 -15.58
CA ARG A 57 0.99 1.09 -15.37
C ARG A 57 0.34 1.34 -14.02
N GLY A 58 -0.62 0.51 -13.65
CA GLY A 58 -1.27 0.61 -12.35
C GLY A 58 -0.27 0.44 -11.23
N LEU A 59 0.63 -0.51 -11.37
CA LEU A 59 1.67 -0.73 -10.36
C LEU A 59 2.55 0.51 -10.20
N LEU A 60 2.98 1.10 -11.32
CA LEU A 60 3.83 2.29 -11.25
C LEU A 60 3.12 3.46 -10.57
N ARG A 61 1.82 3.62 -10.82
CA ARG A 61 1.04 4.66 -10.16
C ARG A 61 0.97 4.42 -8.67
N LEU A 62 0.78 3.18 -8.26
CA LEU A 62 0.71 2.84 -6.84
C LEU A 62 2.04 3.08 -6.15
N VAL A 63 3.13 2.72 -6.78
CA VAL A 63 4.45 2.95 -6.22
C VAL A 63 4.70 4.44 -6.04
N SER A 64 4.35 5.23 -7.05
CA SER A 64 4.51 6.67 -7.01
C SER A 64 3.67 7.29 -5.91
N ARG A 65 2.42 6.86 -5.79
CA ARG A 65 1.51 7.36 -4.78
C ARG A 65 2.00 7.01 -3.37
N ARG A 66 2.48 5.78 -3.20
CA ARG A 66 3.01 5.36 -1.91
C ARG A 66 4.19 6.21 -1.51
N ARG A 67 5.07 6.51 -2.46
CA ARG A 67 6.22 7.34 -2.19
C ARG A 67 5.82 8.73 -1.69
N LYS A 68 4.83 9.33 -2.34
CA LYS A 68 4.35 10.64 -1.92
C LYS A 68 3.78 10.62 -0.51
N LEU A 69 3.00 9.57 -0.20
CA LEU A 69 2.44 9.44 1.13
C LEU A 69 3.52 9.22 2.18
N LEU A 70 4.53 8.43 1.84
CA LEU A 70 5.64 8.19 2.77
C LEU A 70 6.46 9.45 2.98
N ASP A 71 6.69 10.24 1.93
CA ASP A 71 7.42 11.49 2.07
C ASP A 71 6.64 12.46 2.95
N TYR A 72 5.34 12.53 2.77
CA TYR A 72 4.50 13.37 3.60
C TYR A 72 4.57 12.93 5.06
N LEU A 73 4.44 11.64 5.30
CA LEU A 73 4.47 11.11 6.65
C LEU A 73 5.82 11.36 7.31
N LYS A 74 6.90 11.20 6.56
CA LYS A 74 8.24 11.43 7.07
C LYS A 74 8.41 12.88 7.55
N SER A 75 7.83 13.81 6.80
CA SER A 75 7.95 15.22 7.16
C SER A 75 7.09 15.58 8.36
N LYS A 76 6.01 14.84 8.61
CA LYS A 76 5.11 15.12 9.71
C LYS A 76 5.41 14.34 10.97
N ASP A 77 5.87 13.10 10.80
CA ASP A 77 6.07 12.20 11.93
C ASP A 77 7.14 11.18 11.55
N ASP A 78 8.40 11.56 11.74
CA ASP A 78 9.52 10.71 11.34
C ASP A 78 9.52 9.38 12.09
N ALA A 79 9.18 9.39 13.37
CA ALA A 79 9.14 8.14 14.14
C ALA A 79 8.06 7.21 13.62
N GLY A 80 6.88 7.76 13.31
CA GLY A 80 5.81 6.96 12.74
C GLY A 80 6.17 6.42 11.36
N TYR A 81 6.86 7.24 10.57
CA TYR A 81 7.34 6.82 9.26
C TYR A 81 8.27 5.62 9.37
N ARG A 82 9.24 5.69 10.27
CA ARG A 82 10.19 4.60 10.44
C ARG A 82 9.53 3.33 10.93
N ALA A 83 8.61 3.47 11.87
CA ALA A 83 7.87 2.32 12.38
C ALA A 83 7.04 1.67 11.29
N LEU A 84 6.41 2.48 10.45
CA LEU A 84 5.58 1.97 9.37
C LEU A 84 6.41 1.22 8.33
N ILE A 85 7.54 1.79 7.92
CA ILE A 85 8.41 1.14 6.96
C ILE A 85 8.86 -0.22 7.48
N GLN A 86 9.27 -0.26 8.75
CA GLN A 86 9.71 -1.49 9.35
C GLN A 86 8.60 -2.53 9.40
N ARG A 87 7.40 -2.09 9.78
CA ARG A 87 6.25 -2.96 9.91
C ARG A 87 5.82 -3.54 8.57
N LEU A 88 5.90 -2.77 7.51
CA LEU A 88 5.52 -3.20 6.17
C LEU A 88 6.68 -3.75 5.36
N GLU A 89 7.88 -3.71 5.92
CA GLU A 89 9.09 -4.19 5.25
C GLU A 89 9.31 -3.51 3.90
N ILE A 90 9.05 -2.21 3.88
CA ILE A 90 9.23 -1.42 2.66
C ILE A 90 10.68 -1.00 2.56
N ARG A 91 11.24 -1.11 1.37
CA ARG A 91 12.57 -0.59 1.10
C ARG A 91 12.46 0.78 0.49
N LYS A 92 13.29 1.65 0.96
CA LYS A 92 13.31 2.99 0.43
C LYS A 92 14.00 3.04 -0.92
#